data_11147f45ce7f701f4eecd5609cf92e99
#
_entry.id   11147f45ce7f701f4eecd5609cf92e99
#
_cell.length_a   1.000
_cell.length_b   1.000
_cell.length_c   1.000
_cell.angle_alpha   90.00
_cell.angle_beta   90.00
_cell.angle_gamma   90.00
#
_symmetry.space_group_name_H-M   'P 1'
#
loop_
_entity.id
_entity.type
_entity.pdbx_description
1 polymer ?
#
loop_
_entity_poly.entity_id
_entity_poly.type
_entity_poly.pdbx_seq_one_letter_code
_entity_poly.pdbx_strand_id
1 'polypeptide(L)'
;MSEIHLLKINYNDKDFSFIQDIRKSVFKDELQISEAELFDDFDNSCDHFLIFNGKNVVGSLRIIVMEDKIKLERMAILNEYRAKNYGKLCILQIKEYYSALDFSQMILDSIYSVKDFYKKCGFIEEGDIFQRVGIDHIRMFSKF
;
A
#
# COMPACT_ATOMS: atom_id res chain seq x y z
N MET A 1 17.94 14.06 5.42
CA MET A 1 17.47 12.69 5.71
C MET A 1 15.95 12.65 5.73
N SER A 2 15.38 11.62 5.16
CA SER A 2 13.93 11.45 5.23
C SER A 2 13.55 10.87 6.58
N GLU A 3 12.47 11.38 7.15
CA GLU A 3 11.91 10.92 8.43
C GLU A 3 10.58 10.21 8.17
N ILE A 4 10.64 9.12 7.41
CA ILE A 4 9.45 8.34 7.10
C ILE A 4 9.02 7.57 8.34
N HIS A 5 7.75 7.72 8.72
CA HIS A 5 7.15 6.91 9.76
C HIS A 5 5.69 6.63 9.42
N LEU A 6 5.17 5.56 9.99
CA LEU A 6 3.83 5.08 9.75
C LEU A 6 2.98 5.29 10.99
N LEU A 7 1.73 5.70 10.78
CA LEU A 7 0.75 5.82 11.85
C LEU A 7 -0.44 4.91 11.52
N LYS A 8 -0.72 3.96 12.39
CA LYS A 8 -1.85 3.06 12.23
C LYS A 8 -3.15 3.81 12.58
N ILE A 9 -4.12 3.78 11.69
CA ILE A 9 -5.39 4.50 11.80
C ILE A 9 -6.54 3.50 11.80
N ASN A 10 -7.46 3.62 12.73
CA ASN A 10 -8.68 2.83 12.74
C ASN A 10 -9.70 3.38 11.74
N TYR A 11 -10.50 2.49 11.16
CA TYR A 11 -11.52 2.87 10.17
C TYR A 11 -12.50 3.93 10.70
N ASN A 12 -12.84 3.85 11.99
CA ASN A 12 -13.78 4.79 12.63
C ASN A 12 -13.11 6.07 13.13
N ASP A 13 -11.79 6.19 12.97
CA ASP A 13 -11.05 7.38 13.36
C ASP A 13 -11.35 8.52 12.39
N LYS A 14 -11.47 9.75 12.92
CA LYS A 14 -11.69 10.93 12.07
C LYS A 14 -10.56 11.11 11.04
N ASP A 15 -9.35 10.69 11.35
CA ASP A 15 -8.20 10.83 10.47
C ASP A 15 -8.26 9.87 9.27
N PHE A 16 -9.23 8.95 9.24
CA PHE A 16 -9.46 8.14 8.05
C PHE A 16 -9.79 9.00 6.82
N SER A 17 -10.30 10.21 7.03
CA SER A 17 -10.56 11.15 5.94
C SER A 17 -9.30 11.47 5.13
N PHE A 18 -8.12 11.50 5.76
CA PHE A 18 -6.85 11.69 5.04
C PHE A 18 -6.58 10.54 4.08
N ILE A 19 -6.89 9.31 4.51
CA ILE A 19 -6.75 8.12 3.65
C ILE A 19 -7.69 8.21 2.46
N GLN A 20 -8.95 8.62 2.70
CA GLN A 20 -9.93 8.80 1.62
C GLN A 20 -9.44 9.80 0.58
N ASP A 21 -8.93 10.94 1.03
CA ASP A 21 -8.44 12.00 0.15
C ASP A 21 -7.23 11.54 -0.68
N ILE A 22 -6.30 10.81 -0.06
CA ILE A 22 -5.13 10.26 -0.74
C ILE A 22 -5.54 9.26 -1.82
N ARG A 23 -6.45 8.34 -1.50
CA ARG A 23 -6.94 7.37 -2.48
C ARG A 23 -7.60 8.05 -3.66
N LYS A 24 -8.41 9.08 -3.42
CA LYS A 24 -9.06 9.83 -4.50
C LYS A 24 -8.03 10.56 -5.36
N SER A 25 -7.06 11.20 -4.75
CA SER A 25 -6.03 11.93 -5.48
C SER A 25 -5.20 11.01 -6.40
N VAL A 26 -4.79 9.85 -5.90
CA VAL A 26 -3.90 8.96 -6.66
C VAL A 26 -4.69 8.03 -7.58
N PHE A 27 -5.68 7.33 -7.06
CA PHE A 27 -6.34 6.28 -7.84
C PHE A 27 -7.44 6.81 -8.74
N LYS A 28 -8.19 7.81 -8.30
CA LYS A 28 -9.24 8.40 -9.12
C LYS A 28 -8.69 9.46 -10.07
N ASP A 29 -7.99 10.47 -9.54
CA ASP A 29 -7.56 11.62 -10.32
C ASP A 29 -6.41 11.29 -11.27
N GLU A 30 -5.40 10.53 -10.84
CA GLU A 30 -4.27 10.18 -11.68
C GLU A 30 -4.52 8.94 -12.53
N LEU A 31 -5.08 7.86 -11.95
CA LEU A 31 -5.26 6.58 -12.62
C LEU A 31 -6.65 6.38 -13.20
N GLN A 32 -7.57 7.31 -12.95
CA GLN A 32 -8.93 7.27 -13.47
C GLN A 32 -9.72 6.02 -13.07
N ILE A 33 -9.41 5.47 -11.90
CA ILE A 33 -10.17 4.37 -11.31
C ILE A 33 -11.42 4.98 -10.68
N SER A 34 -12.59 4.36 -10.88
CA SER A 34 -13.83 4.89 -10.34
C SER A 34 -13.82 4.93 -8.81
N GLU A 35 -14.45 5.92 -8.23
CA GLU A 35 -14.49 6.09 -6.77
C GLU A 35 -15.09 4.85 -6.08
N ALA A 36 -16.06 4.20 -6.70
CA ALA A 36 -16.69 2.99 -6.16
C ALA A 36 -15.69 1.84 -5.97
N GLU A 37 -14.60 1.81 -6.74
CA GLU A 37 -13.57 0.75 -6.67
C GLU A 37 -12.50 1.04 -5.62
N LEU A 38 -12.50 2.23 -5.01
CA LEU A 38 -11.45 2.64 -4.07
C LEU A 38 -11.71 2.13 -2.65
N PHE A 39 -12.95 1.87 -2.32
CA PHE A 39 -13.39 1.49 -0.98
C PHE A 39 -14.19 0.20 -1.05
N ASP A 40 -14.02 -0.67 -0.07
CA ASP A 40 -14.73 -1.94 0.00
C ASP A 40 -14.95 -2.36 1.46
N ASP A 41 -15.60 -3.51 1.66
CA ASP A 41 -15.93 -3.99 3.01
C ASP A 41 -14.71 -4.36 3.83
N PHE A 42 -13.55 -4.64 3.20
CA PHE A 42 -12.32 -4.90 3.92
C PHE A 42 -11.83 -3.69 4.70
N ASP A 43 -12.21 -2.47 4.31
CA ASP A 43 -11.81 -1.26 5.02
C ASP A 43 -12.27 -1.26 6.49
N ASN A 44 -13.35 -1.96 6.82
CA ASN A 44 -13.84 -2.07 8.20
C ASN A 44 -12.93 -2.91 9.10
N SER A 45 -12.20 -3.85 8.54
CA SER A 45 -11.50 -4.90 9.31
C SER A 45 -10.00 -4.98 9.09
N CYS A 46 -9.47 -4.30 8.09
CA CYS A 46 -8.03 -4.33 7.82
C CYS A 46 -7.27 -3.26 8.60
N ASP A 47 -5.94 -3.34 8.57
CA ASP A 47 -5.07 -2.34 9.17
C ASP A 47 -4.81 -1.21 8.18
N HIS A 48 -5.03 0.03 8.60
CA HIS A 48 -4.77 1.22 7.79
C HIS A 48 -3.58 1.98 8.33
N PHE A 49 -2.77 2.54 7.42
CA PHE A 49 -1.61 3.34 7.79
C PHE A 49 -1.58 4.64 6.99
N LEU A 50 -1.32 5.73 7.69
CA LEU A 50 -0.87 6.97 7.06
C LEU A 50 0.65 6.96 7.04
N ILE A 51 1.21 7.50 5.97
CA ILE A 51 2.66 7.60 5.79
C ILE A 51 3.03 9.06 5.96
N PHE A 52 3.96 9.33 6.87
CA PHE A 52 4.45 10.67 7.16
C PHE A 52 5.90 10.83 6.76
N ASN A 53 6.26 12.01 6.31
CA ASN A 53 7.64 12.49 6.30
C ASN A 53 7.70 13.68 7.24
N GLY A 54 8.27 13.50 8.43
CA GLY A 54 8.17 14.50 9.48
C GLY A 54 6.71 14.77 9.83
N LYS A 55 6.25 16.00 9.60
CA LYS A 55 4.85 16.39 9.89
C LYS A 55 3.93 16.28 8.68
N ASN A 56 4.47 15.97 7.50
CA ASN A 56 3.70 15.95 6.27
C ASN A 56 3.14 14.57 5.99
N VAL A 57 1.85 14.50 5.71
CA VAL A 57 1.23 13.26 5.21
C VAL A 57 1.60 13.11 3.74
N VAL A 58 2.28 12.02 3.40
CA VAL A 58 2.80 11.81 2.04
C VAL A 58 2.13 10.64 1.33
N GLY A 59 1.39 9.81 2.04
CA GLY A 59 0.74 8.66 1.44
C GLY A 59 -0.08 7.84 2.42
N SER A 60 -0.59 6.73 1.93
CA SER A 60 -1.36 5.78 2.74
C SER A 60 -1.27 4.38 2.15
N LEU A 61 -1.63 3.39 2.95
CA LEU A 61 -1.77 2.00 2.52
C LEU A 61 -2.71 1.26 3.45
N ARG A 62 -3.16 0.09 3.03
CA ARG A 62 -3.84 -0.83 3.93
C ARG A 62 -3.20 -2.21 3.88
N ILE A 63 -3.33 -2.94 4.99
CA ILE A 63 -2.82 -4.31 5.12
C ILE A 63 -3.99 -5.21 5.48
N ILE A 64 -4.22 -6.22 4.66
CA ILE A 64 -5.17 -7.29 4.99
C ILE A 64 -4.38 -8.39 5.66
N VAL A 65 -4.73 -8.69 6.92
CA VAL A 65 -4.07 -9.72 7.71
C VAL A 65 -4.69 -11.07 7.39
N MET A 66 -3.85 -12.03 7.04
CA MET A 66 -4.24 -13.42 6.75
C MET A 66 -3.60 -14.31 7.83
N GLU A 67 -3.74 -15.64 7.73
CA GLU A 67 -3.25 -16.53 8.80
C GLU A 67 -1.78 -16.32 9.14
N ASP A 68 -0.90 -16.48 8.16
CA ASP A 68 0.56 -16.39 8.36
C ASP A 68 1.21 -15.33 7.46
N LYS A 69 0.42 -14.61 6.71
CA LYS A 69 0.90 -13.61 5.75
C LYS A 69 0.02 -12.36 5.78
N ILE A 70 0.54 -11.31 5.18
CA ILE A 70 -0.19 -10.06 5.01
C ILE A 70 -0.28 -9.70 3.54
N LYS A 71 -1.31 -8.95 3.18
CA LYS A 71 -1.47 -8.45 1.81
C LYS A 71 -1.47 -6.93 1.82
N LEU A 72 -0.54 -6.35 1.08
CA LEU A 72 -0.46 -4.90 0.89
C LEU A 72 -1.41 -4.50 -0.22
N GLU A 73 -2.27 -3.52 0.07
CA GLU A 73 -3.21 -2.98 -0.91
C GLU A 73 -3.34 -1.46 -0.77
N ARG A 74 -3.85 -0.83 -1.80
CA ARG A 74 -4.16 0.61 -1.81
C ARG A 74 -2.97 1.47 -1.39
N MET A 75 -1.75 1.06 -1.73
CA MET A 75 -0.58 1.87 -1.45
C MET A 75 -0.52 3.04 -2.42
N ALA A 76 -0.42 4.23 -1.87
CA ALA A 76 -0.38 5.46 -2.66
C ALA A 76 0.58 6.45 -2.01
N ILE A 77 1.51 6.98 -2.82
CA ILE A 77 2.36 8.11 -2.45
C ILE A 77 1.89 9.29 -3.29
N LEU A 78 1.63 10.42 -2.66
CA LEU A 78 1.21 11.63 -3.36
C LEU A 78 2.28 12.05 -4.37
N ASN A 79 1.85 12.56 -5.53
CA ASN A 79 2.73 12.84 -6.66
C ASN A 79 3.94 13.72 -6.29
N GLU A 80 3.73 14.76 -5.50
CA GLU A 80 4.80 15.69 -5.10
C GLU A 80 5.88 15.05 -4.22
N TYR A 81 5.60 13.87 -3.66
CA TYR A 81 6.53 13.17 -2.77
C TYR A 81 7.15 11.93 -3.41
N ARG A 82 6.94 11.70 -4.71
CA ARG A 82 7.51 10.56 -5.43
C ARG A 82 8.97 10.79 -5.79
N ALA A 83 9.64 9.72 -6.22
CA ALA A 83 11.06 9.73 -6.61
C ALA A 83 12.00 10.15 -5.47
N LYS A 84 11.58 9.96 -4.23
CA LYS A 84 12.36 10.29 -3.03
C LYS A 84 12.62 9.05 -2.16
N ASN A 85 12.36 7.86 -2.70
CA ASN A 85 12.56 6.58 -2.02
C ASN A 85 11.61 6.32 -0.83
N TYR A 86 10.56 7.11 -0.69
CA TYR A 86 9.63 6.98 0.45
C TYR A 86 8.85 5.66 0.42
N GLY A 87 8.42 5.22 -0.76
CA GLY A 87 7.70 3.96 -0.91
C GLY A 87 8.51 2.77 -0.44
N LYS A 88 9.79 2.71 -0.80
CA LYS A 88 10.67 1.62 -0.38
C LYS A 88 10.89 1.62 1.12
N LEU A 89 11.12 2.80 1.71
CA LEU A 89 11.28 2.93 3.16
C LEU A 89 10.02 2.50 3.89
N CYS A 90 8.87 2.87 3.38
CA CYS A 90 7.57 2.46 3.92
C CYS A 90 7.40 0.94 3.92
N ILE A 91 7.69 0.29 2.81
CA ILE A 91 7.59 -1.17 2.70
C ILE A 91 8.52 -1.86 3.69
N LEU A 92 9.74 -1.36 3.86
CA LEU A 92 10.68 -1.91 4.84
C LEU A 92 10.11 -1.83 6.27
N GLN A 93 9.51 -0.71 6.63
CA GLN A 93 8.90 -0.55 7.95
C GLN A 93 7.70 -1.46 8.16
N ILE A 94 6.88 -1.66 7.13
CA ILE A 94 5.75 -2.59 7.19
C ILE A 94 6.26 -4.03 7.39
N LYS A 95 7.30 -4.42 6.66
CA LYS A 95 7.90 -5.75 6.83
C LYS A 95 8.42 -5.97 8.26
N GLU A 96 9.10 -4.97 8.81
CA GLU A 96 9.60 -5.05 10.19
C GLU A 96 8.46 -5.19 11.20
N TYR A 97 7.42 -4.38 11.04
CA TYR A 97 6.26 -4.38 11.94
C TYR A 97 5.60 -5.76 11.98
N TYR A 98 5.27 -6.32 10.83
CA TYR A 98 4.56 -7.61 10.77
C TYR A 98 5.47 -8.80 11.02
N SER A 99 6.76 -8.72 10.68
CA SER A 99 7.72 -9.76 11.03
C SER A 99 7.83 -9.90 12.55
N ALA A 100 7.81 -8.79 13.29
CA ALA A 100 7.82 -8.81 14.74
C ALA A 100 6.55 -9.43 15.34
N LEU A 101 5.46 -9.50 14.57
CA LEU A 101 4.20 -10.14 14.96
C LEU A 101 4.10 -11.58 14.43
N ASP A 102 5.22 -12.17 13.98
CA ASP A 102 5.35 -13.56 13.52
C ASP A 102 4.66 -13.87 12.18
N PHE A 103 4.38 -12.88 11.36
CA PHE A 103 3.96 -13.12 9.99
C PHE A 103 5.18 -13.49 9.13
N SER A 104 4.98 -14.36 8.14
CA SER A 104 6.09 -14.97 7.38
C SER A 104 6.36 -14.30 6.04
N GLN A 105 5.36 -13.65 5.43
CA GLN A 105 5.53 -13.06 4.11
C GLN A 105 4.48 -11.99 3.84
N MET A 106 4.80 -11.16 2.85
CA MET A 106 3.88 -10.14 2.31
C MET A 106 3.57 -10.50 0.86
N ILE A 107 2.30 -10.42 0.50
CA ILE A 107 1.85 -10.54 -0.89
C ILE A 107 1.22 -9.23 -1.34
N LEU A 108 1.15 -9.03 -2.64
CA LEU A 108 0.44 -7.91 -3.24
C LEU A 108 0.08 -8.22 -4.70
N ASP A 109 -0.85 -7.45 -5.24
CA ASP A 109 -1.18 -7.48 -6.66
C ASP A 109 -0.75 -6.15 -7.25
N SER A 110 0.38 -6.16 -7.97
CA SER A 110 0.93 -4.95 -8.56
C SER A 110 0.28 -4.62 -9.90
N ILE A 111 -0.03 -3.36 -10.13
CA ILE A 111 -0.25 -2.88 -11.49
C ILE A 111 1.00 -3.27 -12.27
N TYR A 112 0.82 -3.91 -13.43
CA TYR A 112 1.93 -4.52 -14.17
C TYR A 112 3.04 -3.52 -14.50
N SER A 113 2.67 -2.29 -14.84
CA SER A 113 3.63 -1.23 -15.16
C SER A 113 4.43 -0.75 -13.95
N VAL A 114 4.01 -1.11 -12.73
CA VAL A 114 4.66 -0.66 -11.48
C VAL A 114 5.50 -1.79 -10.85
N LYS A 115 5.48 -2.98 -11.41
CA LYS A 115 6.13 -4.16 -10.83
C LYS A 115 7.61 -3.99 -10.53
N ASP A 116 8.33 -3.20 -11.33
CA ASP A 116 9.77 -3.02 -11.13
C ASP A 116 10.09 -2.31 -9.83
N PHE A 117 9.22 -1.41 -9.39
CA PHE A 117 9.34 -0.78 -8.08
C PHE A 117 9.32 -1.84 -6.99
N TYR A 118 8.37 -2.77 -7.06
CA TYR A 118 8.27 -3.83 -6.04
C TYR A 118 9.41 -4.83 -6.13
N LYS A 119 9.93 -5.11 -7.33
CA LYS A 119 11.12 -5.94 -7.49
C LYS A 119 12.31 -5.34 -6.75
N LYS A 120 12.48 -4.03 -6.82
CA LYS A 120 13.54 -3.32 -6.08
C LYS A 120 13.33 -3.39 -4.56
N CYS A 121 12.11 -3.66 -4.12
CA CYS A 121 11.78 -3.86 -2.70
C CYS A 121 11.90 -5.32 -2.27
N GLY A 122 12.37 -6.21 -3.14
CA GLY A 122 12.59 -7.62 -2.82
C GLY A 122 11.43 -8.55 -3.16
N PHE A 123 10.45 -8.09 -3.95
CA PHE A 123 9.31 -8.90 -4.34
C PHE A 123 9.62 -9.69 -5.62
N ILE A 124 8.98 -10.86 -5.73
CA ILE A 124 9.10 -11.78 -6.86
C ILE A 124 7.71 -11.97 -7.47
N GLU A 125 7.64 -11.98 -8.81
CA GLU A 125 6.39 -12.24 -9.53
C GLU A 125 5.95 -13.69 -9.35
N GLU A 126 4.61 -13.89 -9.28
CA GLU A 126 4.00 -15.22 -9.14
C GLU A 126 2.76 -15.31 -10.02
N GLY A 127 2.70 -16.34 -10.86
CA GLY A 127 1.54 -16.58 -11.70
C GLY A 127 1.48 -15.71 -12.95
N ASP A 128 0.30 -15.66 -13.54
CA ASP A 128 0.07 -14.97 -14.82
C ASP A 128 -0.49 -13.56 -14.59
N ILE A 129 -0.35 -12.72 -15.63
CA ILE A 129 -0.98 -11.40 -15.65
C ILE A 129 -2.49 -11.59 -15.63
N PHE A 130 -3.18 -10.77 -14.83
CA PHE A 130 -4.65 -10.76 -14.76
C PHE A 130 -5.18 -9.34 -14.80
N GLN A 131 -6.46 -9.20 -15.13
CA GLN A 131 -7.13 -7.90 -15.21
C GLN A 131 -7.84 -7.59 -13.90
N ARG A 132 -7.68 -6.36 -13.42
CA ARG A 132 -8.45 -5.82 -12.31
C ARG A 132 -8.73 -4.35 -12.61
N VAL A 133 -10.00 -3.94 -12.52
CA VAL A 133 -10.48 -2.62 -12.92
C VAL A 133 -9.98 -2.19 -14.30
N GLY A 134 -9.91 -3.16 -15.24
CA GLY A 134 -9.45 -2.91 -16.61
C GLY A 134 -7.97 -2.68 -16.79
N ILE A 135 -7.15 -2.95 -15.77
CA ILE A 135 -5.71 -2.72 -15.77
C ILE A 135 -4.98 -4.04 -15.54
N ASP A 136 -3.87 -4.28 -16.27
CA ASP A 136 -3.04 -5.46 -16.07
C ASP A 136 -2.36 -5.45 -14.72
N HIS A 137 -2.47 -6.57 -14.01
CA HIS A 137 -1.88 -6.79 -12.69
C HIS A 137 -1.08 -8.09 -12.68
N ILE A 138 -0.16 -8.20 -11.72
CA ILE A 138 0.60 -9.43 -11.44
C ILE A 138 0.73 -9.62 -9.94
N ARG A 139 0.52 -10.86 -9.46
CA ARG A 139 0.74 -11.19 -8.06
C ARG A 139 2.23 -11.19 -7.77
N MET A 140 2.61 -10.62 -6.62
CA MET A 140 3.99 -10.63 -6.16
C MET A 140 4.05 -10.99 -4.68
N PHE A 141 5.19 -11.53 -4.25
CA PHE A 141 5.39 -11.88 -2.84
C PHE A 141 6.83 -11.62 -2.41
N SER A 142 7.00 -11.43 -1.11
CA SER A 142 8.31 -11.30 -0.47
C SER A 142 8.26 -11.97 0.90
N LYS A 143 9.18 -12.90 1.15
CA LYS A 143 9.34 -13.52 2.47
C LYS A 143 10.07 -12.56 3.40
N PHE A 144 9.74 -12.63 4.67
CA PHE A 144 10.39 -11.79 5.70
C PHE A 144 11.73 -12.37 6.14
#